data_118aebf267b010e386c92c1914862cc6
#
_entry.id   118aebf267b010e386c92c1914862cc6
#
_cell.length_a   1.000
_cell.length_b   1.000
_cell.length_c   1.000
_cell.angle_alpha   90.00
_cell.angle_beta   90.00
_cell.angle_gamma   90.00
#
_symmetry.space_group_name_H-M   'P 1'
#
loop_
_entity.id
_entity.type
_entity.pdbx_description
1 polymer ?
#
loop_
_entity_poly.entity_id
_entity_poly.type
_entity_poly.pdbx_seq_one_letter_code
_entity_poly.pdbx_strand_id
1 'polypeptide(L)'
;ETVRVPLIIWNKKIFPRPGTADQTVRLLDIAPTILEIGGAEASQLPVQGKSLLTIIEKKEKKDRPALIETFYPRENFGWSELVALVEDRWKYIQCPRPELYDLKADPEERKNLFASSPEMAARLKKQLESDLLLAGGQGMNKPSGGSGPTAADTEKLRSLGYLNFAPARTSSAFPDPKEKIDL
;
A
#
# COMPACT_ATOMS: atom_id res chain seq x y z
N GLU A 1 2.14 -12.33 2.08
CA GLU A 1 1.86 -12.59 3.52
C GLU A 1 2.22 -11.39 4.41
N THR A 2 3.34 -10.74 4.20
CA THR A 2 3.85 -9.66 5.08
C THR A 2 3.00 -8.38 5.11
N VAL A 3 2.10 -8.19 4.16
CA VAL A 3 1.27 -6.98 4.04
C VAL A 3 -0.11 -7.13 4.67
N ARG A 4 -0.54 -8.36 4.99
CA ARG A 4 -1.82 -8.62 5.62
C ARG A 4 -1.64 -8.75 7.13
N VAL A 5 -1.93 -7.66 7.85
CA VAL A 5 -1.81 -7.60 9.31
C VAL A 5 -3.19 -7.42 9.95
N PRO A 6 -3.45 -8.02 11.12
CA PRO A 6 -4.70 -7.81 11.83
C PRO A 6 -4.77 -6.38 12.39
N LEU A 7 -5.96 -5.78 12.32
CA LEU A 7 -6.27 -4.51 12.98
C LEU A 7 -7.24 -4.77 14.13
N ILE A 8 -6.87 -4.32 15.32
CA ILE A 8 -7.71 -4.41 16.53
C ILE A 8 -7.98 -3.00 17.01
N ILE A 9 -9.26 -2.64 17.12
CA ILE A 9 -9.71 -1.37 17.69
C ILE A 9 -10.49 -1.67 18.97
N TRP A 10 -10.07 -1.07 20.07
CA TRP A 10 -10.71 -1.26 21.35
C TRP A 10 -11.01 0.06 22.06
N ASN A 11 -12.25 0.25 22.45
CA ASN A 11 -12.66 1.32 23.35
C ASN A 11 -14.02 0.96 23.97
N LYS A 12 -14.04 0.74 25.29
CA LYS A 12 -15.25 0.28 26.01
C LYS A 12 -16.44 1.25 25.90
N LYS A 13 -16.19 2.54 25.78
CA LYS A 13 -17.26 3.55 25.69
C LYS A 13 -17.84 3.65 24.29
N ILE A 14 -16.99 3.58 23.27
CA ILE A 14 -17.37 3.78 21.86
C ILE A 14 -17.82 2.46 21.24
N PHE A 15 -17.12 1.36 21.58
CA PHE A 15 -17.38 0.01 21.08
C PHE A 15 -17.72 -0.94 22.22
N PRO A 16 -18.91 -0.82 22.85
CA PRO A 16 -19.26 -1.60 24.03
C PRO A 16 -19.49 -3.10 23.76
N ARG A 17 -19.65 -3.46 22.48
CA ARG A 17 -19.86 -4.85 22.05
C ARG A 17 -18.71 -5.31 21.17
N PRO A 18 -18.18 -6.53 21.36
CA PRO A 18 -17.20 -7.11 20.46
C PRO A 18 -17.84 -7.38 19.08
N GLY A 19 -17.03 -7.33 18.05
CA GLY A 19 -17.43 -7.63 16.68
C GLY A 19 -16.22 -7.89 15.82
N THR A 20 -16.43 -8.53 14.69
CA THR A 20 -15.43 -8.75 13.64
C THR A 20 -15.93 -8.19 12.31
N ALA A 21 -15.01 -7.75 11.50
CA ALA A 21 -15.22 -7.34 10.12
C ALA A 21 -14.17 -8.06 9.26
N ASP A 22 -14.63 -8.71 8.20
CA ASP A 22 -13.77 -9.50 7.29
C ASP A 22 -13.27 -8.66 6.10
N GLN A 23 -13.79 -7.44 5.97
CA GLN A 23 -13.40 -6.53 4.90
C GLN A 23 -11.92 -6.15 4.97
N THR A 24 -11.31 -6.04 3.81
CA THR A 24 -9.99 -5.44 3.67
C THR A 24 -10.04 -3.97 4.06
N VAL A 25 -9.21 -3.58 5.00
CA VAL A 25 -9.03 -2.20 5.48
C VAL A 25 -7.59 -1.77 5.28
N ARG A 26 -7.33 -0.47 5.27
CA ARG A 26 -6.03 0.09 4.92
C ARG A 26 -5.46 0.90 6.06
N LEU A 27 -4.15 0.96 6.19
CA LEU A 27 -3.49 1.77 7.21
C LEU A 27 -3.89 3.26 7.11
N LEU A 28 -4.07 3.77 5.90
CA LEU A 28 -4.49 5.16 5.67
C LEU A 28 -5.92 5.47 6.19
N ASP A 29 -6.72 4.44 6.49
CA ASP A 29 -8.06 4.59 7.04
C ASP A 29 -8.06 4.83 8.57
N ILE A 30 -6.93 4.61 9.24
CA ILE A 30 -6.80 4.77 10.70
C ILE A 30 -6.92 6.25 11.10
N ALA A 31 -6.18 7.13 10.44
CA ALA A 31 -6.18 8.56 10.79
C ALA A 31 -7.58 9.19 10.69
N PRO A 32 -8.34 9.08 9.58
CA PRO A 32 -9.70 9.61 9.51
C PRO A 32 -10.65 8.96 10.53
N THR A 33 -10.42 7.69 10.89
CA THR A 33 -11.21 7.01 11.94
C THR A 33 -11.00 7.66 13.31
N ILE A 34 -9.74 7.92 13.66
CA ILE A 34 -9.40 8.59 14.94
C ILE A 34 -10.00 10.00 14.99
N LEU A 35 -9.90 10.74 13.89
CA LEU A 35 -10.43 12.10 13.80
C LEU A 35 -11.95 12.12 13.97
N GLU A 36 -12.67 11.24 13.29
CA GLU A 36 -14.13 11.14 13.40
C GLU A 36 -14.56 10.74 14.81
N ILE A 37 -13.88 9.79 15.44
CA ILE A 37 -14.12 9.41 16.84
C ILE A 37 -13.87 10.60 17.79
N GLY A 38 -12.88 11.42 17.50
CA GLY A 38 -12.55 12.63 18.28
C GLY A 38 -13.48 13.82 18.01
N GLY A 39 -14.44 13.68 17.10
CA GLY A 39 -15.36 14.77 16.74
C GLY A 39 -14.74 15.83 15.81
N ALA A 40 -13.59 15.53 15.20
CA ALA A 40 -12.97 16.40 14.21
C ALA A 40 -13.50 16.07 12.80
N GLU A 41 -13.72 17.11 12.00
CA GLU A 41 -14.09 16.91 10.60
C GLU A 41 -12.86 16.54 9.76
N ALA A 42 -12.77 15.29 9.33
CA ALA A 42 -11.67 14.78 8.49
C ALA A 42 -11.57 15.55 7.15
N SER A 43 -12.68 16.15 6.68
CA SER A 43 -12.71 16.97 5.47
C SER A 43 -11.84 18.23 5.54
N GLN A 44 -11.50 18.69 6.74
CA GLN A 44 -10.64 19.86 6.96
C GLN A 44 -9.14 19.54 6.98
N LEU A 45 -8.79 18.26 6.92
CA LEU A 45 -7.42 17.79 6.98
C LEU A 45 -7.04 17.03 5.70
N PRO A 46 -5.77 17.08 5.25
CA PRO A 46 -5.32 16.39 4.05
C PRO A 46 -5.15 14.88 4.30
N VAL A 47 -6.21 14.21 4.76
CA VAL A 47 -6.22 12.76 4.96
C VAL A 47 -6.82 12.06 3.75
N GLN A 48 -6.15 11.03 3.26
CA GLN A 48 -6.56 10.31 2.04
C GLN A 48 -7.51 9.14 2.32
N GLY A 49 -7.56 8.64 3.53
CA GLY A 49 -8.36 7.47 3.90
C GLY A 49 -9.84 7.80 4.11
N LYS A 50 -10.59 6.76 4.44
CA LYS A 50 -11.98 6.84 4.88
C LYS A 50 -12.10 6.21 6.27
N SER A 51 -12.89 6.84 7.14
CA SER A 51 -13.15 6.27 8.47
C SER A 51 -13.66 4.84 8.39
N LEU A 52 -13.22 4.01 9.30
CA LEU A 52 -13.65 2.61 9.44
C LEU A 52 -14.99 2.48 10.17
N LEU A 53 -15.55 3.56 10.71
CA LEU A 53 -16.82 3.50 11.44
C LEU A 53 -17.95 2.93 10.58
N THR A 54 -17.98 3.24 9.27
CA THR A 54 -18.98 2.68 8.35
C THR A 54 -18.90 1.16 8.20
N ILE A 55 -17.69 0.59 8.30
CA ILE A 55 -17.46 -0.87 8.31
C ILE A 55 -17.85 -1.45 9.67
N ILE A 56 -17.40 -0.83 10.76
CA ILE A 56 -17.72 -1.25 12.13
C ILE A 56 -19.22 -1.27 12.36
N GLU A 57 -19.95 -0.27 11.87
CA GLU A 57 -21.40 -0.16 11.95
C GLU A 57 -22.13 -1.04 10.92
N LYS A 58 -21.42 -1.84 10.12
CA LYS A 58 -21.95 -2.72 9.08
C LYS A 58 -22.73 -2.00 7.96
N LYS A 59 -22.49 -0.72 7.77
CA LYS A 59 -23.07 0.10 6.68
C LYS A 59 -22.34 -0.11 5.36
N GLU A 60 -21.03 -0.35 5.42
CA GLU A 60 -20.18 -0.65 4.26
C GLU A 60 -19.82 -2.14 4.25
N LYS A 61 -20.17 -2.83 3.15
CA LYS A 61 -19.99 -4.29 3.03
C LYS A 61 -18.91 -4.67 2.01
N LYS A 62 -18.47 -3.73 1.20
CA LYS A 62 -17.46 -3.96 0.16
C LYS A 62 -16.06 -3.76 0.72
N ASP A 63 -15.13 -4.52 0.19
CA ASP A 63 -13.70 -4.29 0.41
C ASP A 63 -13.28 -2.95 -0.20
N ARG A 64 -12.31 -2.32 0.42
CA ARG A 64 -11.68 -1.12 -0.11
C ARG A 64 -10.46 -1.50 -0.90
N PRO A 65 -10.28 -0.98 -2.13
CA PRO A 65 -9.05 -1.20 -2.87
C PRO A 65 -7.84 -0.77 -2.04
N ALA A 66 -6.84 -1.65 -1.94
CA ALA A 66 -5.63 -1.41 -1.18
C ALA A 66 -4.42 -1.34 -2.09
N LEU A 67 -3.77 -0.17 -2.12
CA LEU A 67 -2.49 0.03 -2.77
C LEU A 67 -1.38 -0.46 -1.84
N ILE A 68 -0.43 -1.20 -2.40
CA ILE A 68 0.73 -1.76 -1.70
C ILE A 68 1.97 -1.41 -2.51
N GLU A 69 2.97 -0.83 -1.84
CA GLU A 69 4.20 -0.40 -2.49
C GLU A 69 5.40 -0.88 -1.69
N THR A 70 6.45 -1.29 -2.38
CA THR A 70 7.76 -1.51 -1.78
C THR A 70 8.87 -1.06 -2.72
N PHE A 71 9.72 -0.19 -2.22
CA PHE A 71 10.93 0.28 -2.88
C PHE A 71 12.18 -0.44 -2.34
N TYR A 72 12.02 -1.32 -1.36
CA TYR A 72 13.12 -2.05 -0.75
C TYR A 72 14.02 -2.80 -1.76
N PRO A 73 13.47 -3.51 -2.77
CA PRO A 73 14.29 -4.15 -3.79
C PRO A 73 15.12 -3.16 -4.60
N ARG A 74 14.55 -1.99 -4.90
CA ARG A 74 15.21 -0.93 -5.66
C ARG A 74 16.32 -0.28 -4.85
N GLU A 75 16.04 0.09 -3.62
CA GLU A 75 16.95 0.83 -2.75
C GLU A 75 18.15 -0.01 -2.29
N ASN A 76 17.92 -1.30 -2.03
CA ASN A 76 18.95 -2.17 -1.47
C ASN A 76 19.70 -3.01 -2.50
N PHE A 77 19.06 -3.36 -3.62
CA PHE A 77 19.62 -4.31 -4.58
C PHE A 77 19.70 -3.76 -6.01
N GLY A 78 19.10 -2.61 -6.29
CA GLY A 78 19.00 -2.07 -7.65
C GLY A 78 18.12 -2.94 -8.54
N TRP A 79 17.09 -3.60 -7.97
CA TRP A 79 16.05 -4.32 -8.68
C TRP A 79 14.82 -3.45 -8.88
N SER A 80 13.82 -3.93 -9.60
CA SER A 80 12.57 -3.18 -9.77
C SER A 80 11.83 -3.03 -8.44
N GLU A 81 11.22 -1.87 -8.26
CA GLU A 81 10.17 -1.69 -7.26
C GLU A 81 8.96 -2.58 -7.57
N LEU A 82 8.19 -2.90 -6.55
CA LEU A 82 6.95 -3.63 -6.69
C LEU A 82 5.80 -2.76 -6.20
N VAL A 83 4.80 -2.62 -7.05
CA VAL A 83 3.55 -1.91 -6.71
C VAL A 83 2.39 -2.85 -6.99
N ALA A 84 1.46 -2.95 -6.05
CA ALA A 84 0.33 -3.85 -6.20
C ALA A 84 -0.99 -3.18 -5.82
N LEU A 85 -2.06 -3.63 -6.45
CA LEU A 85 -3.43 -3.29 -6.10
C LEU A 85 -4.17 -4.57 -5.68
N VAL A 86 -4.76 -4.54 -4.49
CA VAL A 86 -5.71 -5.55 -4.04
C VAL A 86 -7.10 -4.94 -4.10
N GLU A 87 -7.99 -5.56 -4.86
CA GLU A 87 -9.39 -5.17 -4.97
C GLU A 87 -10.27 -6.42 -4.96
N ASP A 88 -11.16 -6.52 -3.98
CA ASP A 88 -12.00 -7.68 -3.74
C ASP A 88 -11.13 -8.96 -3.60
N ARG A 89 -11.30 -9.91 -4.49
CA ARG A 89 -10.53 -11.17 -4.50
C ARG A 89 -9.26 -11.12 -5.35
N TRP A 90 -9.02 -10.03 -6.07
CA TRP A 90 -7.96 -9.92 -7.04
C TRP A 90 -6.76 -9.14 -6.51
N LYS A 91 -5.56 -9.62 -6.82
CA LYS A 91 -4.30 -8.91 -6.59
C LYS A 91 -3.54 -8.80 -7.90
N TYR A 92 -3.31 -7.58 -8.33
CA TYR A 92 -2.44 -7.27 -9.46
C TYR A 92 -1.12 -6.71 -8.96
N ILE A 93 0.00 -7.19 -9.48
CA ILE A 93 1.35 -6.71 -9.14
C ILE A 93 1.99 -6.15 -10.40
N GLN A 94 2.35 -4.88 -10.35
CA GLN A 94 3.13 -4.22 -11.38
C GLN A 94 4.62 -4.39 -11.07
N CYS A 95 5.29 -5.10 -11.94
CA CYS A 95 6.72 -5.37 -11.95
C CYS A 95 7.14 -5.64 -13.41
N PRO A 96 8.43 -5.86 -13.72
CA PRO A 96 8.88 -6.15 -15.10
C PRO A 96 8.14 -7.33 -15.76
N ARG A 97 7.76 -8.34 -14.98
CA ARG A 97 6.85 -9.42 -15.38
C ARG A 97 5.57 -9.37 -14.56
N PRO A 98 4.53 -8.65 -15.03
CA PRO A 98 3.32 -8.43 -14.26
C PRO A 98 2.61 -9.71 -13.83
N GLU A 99 1.93 -9.64 -12.69
CA GLU A 99 1.27 -10.79 -12.09
C GLU A 99 -0.17 -10.46 -11.70
N LEU A 100 -1.02 -11.48 -11.78
CA LEU A 100 -2.41 -11.41 -11.37
C LEU A 100 -2.77 -12.66 -10.58
N TYR A 101 -3.38 -12.50 -9.41
CA TYR A 101 -3.80 -13.59 -8.54
C TYR A 101 -5.24 -13.45 -8.10
N ASP A 102 -5.91 -14.58 -7.94
CA ASP A 102 -7.23 -14.71 -7.33
C ASP A 102 -7.05 -15.18 -5.89
N LEU A 103 -6.98 -14.27 -4.95
CA LEU A 103 -6.70 -14.55 -3.54
C LEU A 103 -7.76 -15.43 -2.85
N LYS A 104 -8.95 -15.55 -3.44
CA LYS A 104 -10.00 -16.43 -2.91
C LYS A 104 -9.80 -17.89 -3.34
N ALA A 105 -9.38 -18.10 -4.59
CA ALA A 105 -9.14 -19.45 -5.13
C ALA A 105 -7.70 -19.92 -4.85
N ASP A 106 -6.76 -18.99 -4.75
CA ASP A 106 -5.33 -19.21 -4.59
C ASP A 106 -4.74 -18.23 -3.57
N PRO A 107 -5.02 -18.39 -2.27
CA PRO A 107 -4.52 -17.50 -1.22
C PRO A 107 -2.99 -17.52 -1.06
N GLU A 108 -2.32 -18.53 -1.61
CA GLU A 108 -0.86 -18.68 -1.57
C GLU A 108 -0.16 -18.07 -2.80
N GLU A 109 -0.95 -17.48 -3.75
CA GLU A 109 -0.40 -16.80 -4.92
C GLU A 109 0.53 -17.69 -5.78
N ARG A 110 0.16 -18.97 -5.94
CA ARG A 110 0.97 -19.96 -6.68
C ARG A 110 0.75 -19.90 -8.18
N LYS A 111 -0.44 -19.47 -8.64
CA LYS A 111 -0.83 -19.48 -10.04
C LYS A 111 -1.02 -18.06 -10.57
N ASN A 112 -0.03 -17.59 -11.33
CA ASN A 112 -0.15 -16.31 -12.03
C ASN A 112 -1.17 -16.41 -13.16
N LEU A 113 -2.24 -15.62 -13.08
CA LEU A 113 -3.36 -15.57 -14.03
C LEU A 113 -3.21 -14.42 -15.05
N PHE A 114 -2.11 -13.68 -15.05
CA PHE A 114 -1.93 -12.50 -15.90
C PHE A 114 -2.18 -12.81 -17.38
N ALA A 115 -1.62 -13.89 -17.90
CA ALA A 115 -1.78 -14.29 -19.29
C ALA A 115 -3.17 -14.90 -19.58
N SER A 116 -3.80 -15.54 -18.61
CA SER A 116 -5.10 -16.21 -18.77
C SER A 116 -6.31 -15.32 -18.51
N SER A 117 -6.12 -14.15 -17.89
CA SER A 117 -7.19 -13.20 -17.55
C SER A 117 -6.82 -11.77 -17.95
N PRO A 118 -6.57 -11.51 -19.25
CA PRO A 118 -6.02 -10.23 -19.74
C PRO A 118 -6.95 -9.04 -19.48
N GLU A 119 -8.26 -9.24 -19.54
CA GLU A 119 -9.25 -8.17 -19.30
C GLU A 119 -9.19 -7.69 -17.83
N MET A 120 -9.11 -8.63 -16.88
CA MET A 120 -9.00 -8.31 -15.48
C MET A 120 -7.66 -7.64 -15.17
N ALA A 121 -6.57 -8.14 -15.74
CA ALA A 121 -5.25 -7.54 -15.60
C ALA A 121 -5.22 -6.10 -16.12
N ALA A 122 -5.81 -5.84 -17.29
CA ALA A 122 -5.90 -4.50 -17.87
C ALA A 122 -6.75 -3.55 -17.02
N ARG A 123 -7.88 -4.04 -16.47
CA ARG A 123 -8.74 -3.26 -15.58
C ARG A 123 -8.01 -2.82 -14.32
N LEU A 124 -7.36 -3.77 -13.64
CA LEU A 124 -6.65 -3.48 -12.38
C LEU A 124 -5.40 -2.63 -12.62
N LYS A 125 -4.70 -2.84 -13.72
CA LYS A 125 -3.58 -1.97 -14.12
C LYS A 125 -4.03 -0.53 -14.27
N LYS A 126 -5.11 -0.30 -15.02
CA LYS A 126 -5.66 1.06 -15.22
C LYS A 126 -6.08 1.70 -13.88
N GLN A 127 -6.70 0.93 -12.99
CA GLN A 127 -7.07 1.42 -11.67
C GLN A 127 -5.83 1.77 -10.84
N LEU A 128 -4.82 0.90 -10.83
CA LEU A 128 -3.55 1.14 -10.16
C LEU A 128 -2.88 2.43 -10.64
N GLU A 129 -2.79 2.62 -11.97
CA GLU A 129 -2.22 3.83 -12.56
C GLU A 129 -2.98 5.09 -12.14
N SER A 130 -4.31 5.02 -12.09
CA SER A 130 -5.16 6.12 -11.61
C SER A 130 -4.91 6.44 -10.14
N ASP A 131 -4.82 5.41 -9.28
CA ASP A 131 -4.61 5.58 -7.86
C ASP A 131 -3.21 6.14 -7.55
N LEU A 132 -2.19 5.71 -8.30
CA LEU A 132 -0.83 6.26 -8.22
C LEU A 132 -0.77 7.73 -8.63
N LEU A 133 -1.49 8.12 -9.68
CA LEU A 133 -1.58 9.53 -10.10
C LEU A 133 -2.23 10.39 -9.02
N LEU A 134 -3.28 9.90 -8.39
CA LEU A 134 -3.96 10.59 -7.29
C LEU A 134 -3.04 10.69 -6.05
N ALA A 135 -2.32 9.63 -5.73
CA ALA A 135 -1.38 9.61 -4.62
C ALA A 135 -0.17 10.55 -4.88
N GLY A 136 0.41 10.49 -6.07
CA GLY A 136 1.55 11.33 -6.49
C GLY A 136 1.18 12.79 -6.76
N GLY A 137 -0.05 13.07 -7.19
CA GLY A 137 -0.52 14.42 -7.49
C GLY A 137 -0.69 15.31 -6.26
N GLN A 138 -0.72 14.76 -5.05
CA GLN A 138 -0.89 15.52 -3.82
C GLN A 138 0.36 15.72 -2.97
N GLY A 139 1.52 15.14 -3.31
CA GLY A 139 2.63 15.31 -2.39
C GLY A 139 4.05 14.96 -2.84
N MET A 140 4.25 14.14 -3.86
CA MET A 140 5.59 13.65 -4.19
C MET A 140 6.44 14.56 -5.08
N ASN A 141 5.89 15.62 -5.68
CA ASN A 141 6.62 16.54 -6.57
C ASN A 141 6.75 17.99 -6.07
N LYS A 142 6.41 18.27 -4.83
CA LYS A 142 6.90 19.49 -4.19
C LYS A 142 7.84 19.07 -3.06
N PRO A 143 9.13 19.38 -3.12
CA PRO A 143 9.87 19.54 -1.88
C PRO A 143 9.10 20.62 -1.12
N SER A 144 8.35 20.19 -0.08
CA SER A 144 7.88 21.11 0.94
C SER A 144 9.12 21.93 1.30
N GLY A 145 9.04 23.27 1.22
CA GLY A 145 10.18 24.18 1.40
C GLY A 145 10.82 24.17 2.80
N GLY A 146 10.89 23.01 3.43
CA GLY A 146 11.74 22.68 4.53
C GLY A 146 13.07 22.22 3.96
N SER A 147 14.18 22.78 4.42
CA SER A 147 15.51 22.24 4.21
C SER A 147 15.48 20.73 4.43
N GLY A 148 15.83 19.93 3.41
CA GLY A 148 15.95 18.48 3.53
C GLY A 148 16.83 18.11 4.74
N PRO A 149 16.82 16.83 5.18
CA PRO A 149 17.63 16.41 6.33
C PRO A 149 19.05 16.87 6.15
N THR A 150 19.61 17.46 7.19
CA THR A 150 21.03 17.90 7.17
C THR A 150 21.95 16.70 7.00
N ALA A 151 23.21 16.92 6.61
CA ALA A 151 24.21 15.86 6.55
C ALA A 151 24.32 15.09 7.88
N ALA A 152 24.15 15.79 9.01
CA ALA A 152 24.16 15.21 10.35
C ALA A 152 22.92 14.35 10.62
N ASP A 153 21.74 14.77 10.15
CA ASP A 153 20.52 13.97 10.27
C ASP A 153 20.57 12.73 9.37
N THR A 154 21.13 12.87 8.18
CA THR A 154 21.37 11.76 7.25
C THR A 154 22.31 10.72 7.86
N GLU A 155 23.38 11.15 8.52
CA GLU A 155 24.32 10.25 9.19
C GLU A 155 23.70 9.55 10.41
N LYS A 156 22.89 10.27 11.20
CA LYS A 156 22.12 9.65 12.29
C LYS A 156 21.13 8.60 11.78
N LEU A 157 20.39 8.91 10.72
CA LEU A 157 19.44 7.95 10.12
C LEU A 157 20.18 6.73 9.55
N ARG A 158 21.36 6.93 8.97
CA ARG A 158 22.21 5.83 8.48
C ARG A 158 22.71 4.96 9.63
N SER A 159 23.19 5.56 10.72
CA SER A 159 23.69 4.81 11.89
C SER A 159 22.59 4.00 12.60
N LEU A 160 21.33 4.42 12.46
CA LEU A 160 20.14 3.73 12.95
C LEU A 160 19.59 2.69 11.96
N GLY A 161 20.23 2.51 10.78
CA GLY A 161 19.80 1.55 9.77
C GLY A 161 18.60 1.99 8.92
N TYR A 162 18.13 3.25 9.06
CA TYR A 162 17.01 3.77 8.27
C TYR A 162 17.40 4.19 6.84
N LEU A 163 18.68 4.40 6.56
CA LEU A 163 19.16 4.80 5.25
C LEU A 163 20.30 3.87 4.81
N ASN A 164 19.96 2.81 4.12
CA ASN A 164 20.91 2.01 3.34
C ASN A 164 20.74 2.37 1.87
N PHE A 165 21.29 3.51 1.44
CA PHE A 165 21.31 3.84 0.03
C PHE A 165 22.42 3.06 -0.67
N ALA A 166 22.06 2.06 -1.46
CA ALA A 166 22.88 1.67 -2.58
C ALA A 166 22.90 2.84 -3.58
N PRO A 167 24.05 3.19 -4.17
CA PRO A 167 24.12 4.28 -5.15
C PRO A 167 23.13 4.01 -6.27
N ALA A 168 22.31 5.01 -6.60
CA ALA A 168 21.36 4.95 -7.68
C ALA A 168 22.06 4.53 -8.98
N ARG A 169 21.84 3.30 -9.43
CA ARG A 169 22.25 2.88 -10.76
C ARG A 169 21.28 3.52 -11.75
N THR A 170 21.77 4.39 -12.58
CA THR A 170 21.05 4.97 -13.73
C THR A 170 20.94 3.92 -14.83
N SER A 171 20.14 2.87 -14.63
CA SER A 171 19.83 1.93 -15.68
C SER A 171 18.35 2.10 -16.06
N SER A 172 18.08 2.09 -17.36
CA SER A 172 16.73 2.25 -17.92
C SER A 172 15.81 1.05 -17.70
N ALA A 173 16.30 -0.04 -17.14
CA ALA A 173 15.51 -1.22 -16.79
C ALA A 173 16.12 -1.91 -15.56
N PHE A 174 15.37 -1.94 -14.47
CA PHE A 174 15.71 -2.71 -13.28
C PHE A 174 15.28 -4.18 -13.46
N PRO A 175 16.12 -5.16 -13.06
CA PRO A 175 15.72 -6.57 -13.15
C PRO A 175 14.56 -6.88 -12.20
N ASP A 176 13.75 -7.86 -12.59
CA ASP A 176 12.67 -8.35 -11.75
C ASP A 176 13.23 -9.01 -10.48
N PRO A 177 12.77 -8.65 -9.27
CA PRO A 177 13.22 -9.28 -8.03
C PRO A 177 13.11 -10.79 -8.04
N LYS A 178 12.09 -11.36 -8.68
CA LYS A 178 11.90 -12.81 -8.77
C LYS A 178 12.97 -13.55 -9.58
N GLU A 179 13.67 -12.85 -10.47
CA GLU A 179 14.79 -13.44 -11.22
C GLU A 179 16.08 -13.52 -10.40
N LYS A 180 16.11 -12.86 -9.24
CA LYS A 180 17.29 -12.69 -8.40
C LYS A 180 17.21 -13.45 -7.08
N ILE A 181 16.05 -14.02 -6.79
CA ILE A 181 15.84 -14.87 -5.61
C ILE A 181 16.01 -16.30 -6.11
N ASP A 182 17.13 -16.93 -5.77
CA ASP A 182 17.30 -18.37 -5.93
C ASP A 182 16.35 -19.07 -4.94
N LEU A 183 15.31 -19.68 -5.47
CA LEU A 183 14.34 -20.47 -4.72
C LEU A 183 14.89 -21.85 -4.43
#